data_4cd4d6508346d0f75904b7d6caa09897
#
_entry.id   4cd4d6508346d0f75904b7d6caa09897
#
_cell.length_a   1.000
_cell.length_b   1.000
_cell.length_c   1.000
_cell.angle_alpha   90.00
_cell.angle_beta   90.00
_cell.angle_gamma   90.00
#
_symmetry.space_group_name_H-M   'P 1'
#
loop_
_entity.id
_entity.type
_entity.pdbx_description
1 polymer ?
#
loop_
_entity_poly.entity_id
_entity_poly.type
_entity_poly.pdbx_seq_one_letter_code
_entity_poly.pdbx_strand_id
1 'polypeptide(L)'
;SVIAHNKNRYEKDIVAAQTGYGMQTACVVVKEFESTEKQNQFLAEQILKHSKQGKFSDIAVLVRTNTGAQDFLQTFLQYKIPFTIKEHFLNPFEHWIAQDILAYIHLAMGSRERKYFFRIINRPVRYLSREAFADTVVDFERAKAFYAEKSALKDRVEQLEDDILILSKFSPFAAVNYIRKAIGYEDYIRQYADEKKQDKASLYEILDEISQSTKTCRTFPEWFEYIKAYTEQLQNKKPDNDGGDRGRNSMDSVTVSTMHASKGLEYKKVFLVGLNEGNVPYHKAVLEKELEEERRMFYVAMTRAKEELHLYFPRERAGKAQKISRFLQEIDRSSAVWELIEDK
;
A
#
# COMPACT_ATOMS: atom_id res chain seq x y z
N SER A 1 -17.10 -14.15 -14.95
CA SER A 1 -17.37 -12.91 -15.71
C SER A 1 -16.16 -11.96 -15.67
N VAL A 2 -15.73 -11.37 -14.54
CA VAL A 2 -14.65 -10.36 -14.50
C VAL A 2 -13.37 -10.82 -15.21
N ILE A 3 -12.82 -11.97 -14.85
CA ILE A 3 -11.57 -12.50 -15.45
C ILE A 3 -11.72 -12.83 -16.93
N ALA A 4 -12.93 -12.96 -17.45
CA ALA A 4 -13.18 -13.23 -18.87
C ALA A 4 -12.77 -12.07 -19.78
N HIS A 5 -12.63 -10.86 -19.23
CA HIS A 5 -12.20 -9.66 -19.94
C HIS A 5 -10.68 -9.59 -20.18
N ASN A 6 -9.88 -10.50 -19.56
CA ASN A 6 -8.44 -10.60 -19.83
C ASN A 6 -8.20 -11.40 -21.13
N LYS A 7 -7.38 -10.86 -22.03
CA LYS A 7 -6.99 -11.49 -23.31
C LYS A 7 -5.98 -12.61 -23.07
N ASN A 8 -5.03 -12.40 -22.15
CA ASN A 8 -3.99 -13.37 -21.77
C ASN A 8 -4.42 -14.18 -20.54
N ARG A 9 -5.29 -15.17 -20.72
CA ARG A 9 -5.73 -16.05 -19.65
C ARG A 9 -5.57 -17.52 -20.02
N TYR A 10 -5.35 -18.36 -19.01
CA TYR A 10 -5.54 -19.80 -19.19
C TYR A 10 -7.03 -20.11 -19.12
N GLU A 11 -7.55 -20.79 -20.12
CA GLU A 11 -8.92 -21.33 -20.05
C GLU A 11 -8.95 -22.44 -18.99
N LYS A 12 -9.66 -22.18 -17.90
CA LYS A 12 -9.99 -23.16 -16.87
C LYS A 12 -11.47 -23.06 -16.61
N ASP A 13 -12.14 -24.19 -16.70
CA ASP A 13 -13.50 -24.34 -16.16
C ASP A 13 -13.41 -24.38 -14.64
N ILE A 14 -13.79 -23.28 -14.03
CA ILE A 14 -13.83 -23.18 -12.56
C ILE A 14 -15.23 -23.60 -12.14
N VAL A 15 -15.31 -24.79 -11.58
CA VAL A 15 -16.53 -25.33 -10.99
C VAL A 15 -16.52 -25.04 -9.49
N ALA A 16 -17.66 -24.63 -8.93
CA ALA A 16 -17.80 -24.43 -7.50
C ALA A 16 -17.48 -25.75 -6.76
N ALA A 17 -16.58 -25.68 -5.77
CA ALA A 17 -16.13 -26.86 -5.02
C ALA A 17 -17.24 -27.50 -4.16
N GLN A 18 -18.33 -26.78 -3.90
CA GLN A 18 -19.49 -27.26 -3.13
C GLN A 18 -20.72 -27.29 -4.02
N THR A 19 -20.99 -28.47 -4.58
CA THR A 19 -22.30 -28.86 -5.12
C THR A 19 -22.89 -29.90 -4.17
N GLY A 20 -23.53 -29.46 -3.09
CA GLY A 20 -24.09 -30.36 -2.09
C GLY A 20 -25.42 -29.86 -1.51
N TYR A 21 -26.28 -30.78 -1.20
CA TYR A 21 -27.63 -30.60 -0.67
C TYR A 21 -27.73 -29.48 0.38
N GLY A 22 -28.62 -28.51 0.14
CA GLY A 22 -28.93 -27.44 1.11
C GLY A 22 -28.23 -26.12 0.85
N MET A 23 -27.84 -25.84 -0.38
CA MET A 23 -27.17 -24.59 -0.78
C MET A 23 -27.97 -23.35 -0.43
N GLN A 24 -27.52 -22.59 0.55
CA GLN A 24 -27.56 -21.14 0.43
C GLN A 24 -26.55 -20.78 -0.69
N THR A 25 -27.05 -20.28 -1.81
CA THR A 25 -26.23 -19.81 -2.92
C THR A 25 -25.25 -18.77 -2.38
N ALA A 26 -23.94 -18.92 -2.66
CA ALA A 26 -22.95 -17.92 -2.27
C ALA A 26 -23.46 -16.53 -2.68
N CYS A 27 -23.66 -15.67 -1.70
CA CYS A 27 -24.27 -14.38 -1.95
C CYS A 27 -23.19 -13.35 -2.30
N VAL A 28 -23.25 -12.82 -3.51
CA VAL A 28 -22.42 -11.66 -3.91
C VAL A 28 -23.29 -10.41 -3.80
N VAL A 29 -22.87 -9.47 -2.96
CA VAL A 29 -23.57 -8.19 -2.76
C VAL A 29 -22.68 -7.06 -3.22
N VAL A 30 -23.17 -6.23 -4.13
CA VAL A 30 -22.53 -4.97 -4.53
C VAL A 30 -23.32 -3.83 -3.94
N LYS A 31 -22.68 -3.02 -3.10
CA LYS A 31 -23.36 -1.92 -2.40
C LYS A 31 -22.67 -0.60 -2.59
N GLU A 32 -23.48 0.40 -2.94
CA GLU A 32 -23.08 1.80 -3.06
C GLU A 32 -23.32 2.55 -1.75
N PHE A 33 -22.44 3.50 -1.45
CA PHE A 33 -22.53 4.37 -0.29
C PHE A 33 -22.38 5.84 -0.70
N GLU A 34 -23.02 6.75 0.03
CA GLU A 34 -22.89 8.19 -0.20
C GLU A 34 -21.43 8.64 0.01
N SER A 35 -20.78 8.17 1.08
CA SER A 35 -19.41 8.53 1.41
C SER A 35 -18.62 7.36 1.98
N THR A 36 -17.29 7.54 2.07
CA THR A 36 -16.39 6.57 2.71
C THR A 36 -16.74 6.36 4.17
N GLU A 37 -17.16 7.40 4.89
CA GLU A 37 -17.54 7.32 6.30
C GLU A 37 -18.78 6.43 6.48
N LYS A 38 -19.79 6.60 5.63
CA LYS A 38 -21.01 5.76 5.63
C LYS A 38 -20.69 4.30 5.30
N GLN A 39 -19.79 4.07 4.32
CA GLN A 39 -19.29 2.74 4.01
C GLN A 39 -18.65 2.07 5.23
N ASN A 40 -17.75 2.79 5.91
CA ASN A 40 -16.98 2.25 7.04
C ASN A 40 -17.87 1.98 8.25
N GLN A 41 -18.83 2.86 8.52
CA GLN A 41 -19.82 2.67 9.58
C GLN A 41 -20.66 1.42 9.32
N PHE A 42 -21.21 1.29 8.11
CA PHE A 42 -22.01 0.13 7.71
C PHE A 42 -21.20 -1.17 7.77
N LEU A 43 -19.93 -1.13 7.32
CA LEU A 43 -19.00 -2.27 7.42
C LEU A 43 -18.87 -2.73 8.88
N ALA A 44 -18.63 -1.81 9.81
CA ALA A 44 -18.51 -2.12 11.24
C ALA A 44 -19.80 -2.76 11.79
N GLU A 45 -20.96 -2.24 11.42
CA GLU A 45 -22.25 -2.78 11.83
C GLU A 45 -22.49 -4.21 11.30
N GLN A 46 -22.12 -4.49 10.04
CA GLN A 46 -22.22 -5.84 9.46
C GLN A 46 -21.30 -6.84 10.15
N ILE A 47 -20.08 -6.43 10.51
CA ILE A 47 -19.13 -7.24 11.25
C ILE A 47 -19.68 -7.58 12.63
N LEU A 48 -20.20 -6.59 13.37
CA LEU A 48 -20.81 -6.80 14.68
C LEU A 48 -22.09 -7.65 14.62
N LYS A 49 -22.87 -7.52 13.56
CA LYS A 49 -24.03 -8.37 13.35
C LYS A 49 -23.63 -9.82 13.16
N HIS A 50 -22.58 -10.07 12.35
CA HIS A 50 -22.06 -11.43 12.14
C HIS A 50 -21.48 -12.04 13.44
N SER A 51 -20.76 -11.27 14.24
CA SER A 51 -20.12 -11.75 15.46
C SER A 51 -21.10 -12.27 16.52
N LYS A 52 -22.39 -11.93 16.41
CA LYS A 52 -23.44 -12.48 17.30
C LYS A 52 -23.77 -13.97 17.01
N GLN A 53 -23.46 -14.46 15.81
CA GLN A 53 -23.79 -15.79 15.33
C GLN A 53 -22.58 -16.60 14.84
N GLY A 54 -21.45 -15.91 14.61
CA GLY A 54 -20.20 -16.43 14.09
C GLY A 54 -18.99 -15.88 14.81
N LYS A 55 -17.80 -16.11 14.23
CA LYS A 55 -16.54 -15.63 14.78
C LYS A 55 -16.04 -14.43 13.96
N PHE A 56 -15.32 -13.52 14.60
CA PHE A 56 -14.60 -12.45 13.88
C PHE A 56 -13.56 -13.00 12.90
N SER A 57 -12.93 -14.14 13.23
CA SER A 57 -11.94 -14.82 12.38
C SER A 57 -12.52 -15.42 11.10
N ASP A 58 -13.85 -15.54 10.99
CA ASP A 58 -14.55 -15.93 9.76
C ASP A 58 -14.56 -14.81 8.71
N ILE A 59 -14.18 -13.57 9.10
CA ILE A 59 -14.32 -12.36 8.31
C ILE A 59 -12.96 -11.84 7.87
N ALA A 60 -12.84 -11.43 6.60
CA ALA A 60 -11.75 -10.61 6.09
C ALA A 60 -12.27 -9.31 5.47
N VAL A 61 -11.52 -8.23 5.70
CA VAL A 61 -11.66 -6.97 4.97
C VAL A 61 -10.42 -6.78 4.11
N LEU A 62 -10.62 -6.74 2.81
CA LEU A 62 -9.53 -6.63 1.84
C LEU A 62 -9.59 -5.28 1.15
N VAL A 63 -8.43 -4.65 1.07
CA VAL A 63 -8.22 -3.35 0.43
C VAL A 63 -7.20 -3.45 -0.69
N ARG A 64 -7.22 -2.49 -1.61
CA ARG A 64 -6.19 -2.44 -2.67
C ARG A 64 -4.86 -1.91 -2.15
N THR A 65 -4.89 -0.90 -1.29
CA THR A 65 -3.71 -0.22 -0.74
C THR A 65 -3.80 -0.11 0.78
N ASN A 66 -2.66 0.03 1.42
CA ASN A 66 -2.58 0.21 2.89
C ASN A 66 -3.28 1.49 3.36
N THR A 67 -3.17 2.57 2.58
CA THR A 67 -3.87 3.84 2.86
C THR A 67 -5.39 3.67 2.89
N GLY A 68 -5.94 2.80 2.05
CA GLY A 68 -7.38 2.49 2.06
C GLY A 68 -7.86 1.84 3.35
N ALA A 69 -6.98 1.17 4.10
CA ALA A 69 -7.34 0.55 5.36
C ALA A 69 -7.45 1.54 6.52
N GLN A 70 -6.65 2.60 6.51
CA GLN A 70 -6.62 3.57 7.62
C GLN A 70 -7.99 4.19 7.89
N ASP A 71 -8.75 4.45 6.84
CA ASP A 71 -10.06 5.09 6.93
C ASP A 71 -11.04 4.26 7.78
N PHE A 72 -11.06 2.93 7.64
CA PHE A 72 -11.99 2.11 8.41
C PHE A 72 -11.41 1.55 9.71
N LEU A 73 -10.09 1.48 9.87
CA LEU A 73 -9.49 1.00 11.13
C LEU A 73 -9.83 1.90 12.31
N GLN A 74 -9.93 3.21 12.11
CA GLN A 74 -10.43 4.11 13.15
C GLN A 74 -11.86 3.78 13.56
N THR A 75 -12.72 3.46 12.58
CA THR A 75 -14.09 3.02 12.85
C THR A 75 -14.10 1.72 13.66
N PHE A 76 -13.24 0.74 13.32
CA PHE A 76 -13.14 -0.52 14.08
C PHE A 76 -12.76 -0.28 15.54
N LEU A 77 -11.88 0.68 15.82
CA LEU A 77 -11.52 1.05 17.19
C LEU A 77 -12.70 1.67 17.94
N GLN A 78 -13.44 2.58 17.29
CA GLN A 78 -14.62 3.21 17.89
C GLN A 78 -15.69 2.17 18.24
N TYR A 79 -15.91 1.18 17.36
CA TYR A 79 -16.88 0.10 17.56
C TYR A 79 -16.32 -1.08 18.37
N LYS A 80 -15.07 -0.99 18.87
CA LYS A 80 -14.36 -2.04 19.64
C LYS A 80 -14.33 -3.39 18.92
N ILE A 81 -14.18 -3.38 17.60
CA ILE A 81 -14.04 -4.58 16.78
C ILE A 81 -12.58 -5.05 16.87
N PRO A 82 -12.33 -6.29 17.35
CA PRO A 82 -10.97 -6.83 17.34
C PRO A 82 -10.54 -7.15 15.90
N PHE A 83 -9.35 -6.74 15.52
CA PHE A 83 -8.81 -7.01 14.19
C PHE A 83 -7.34 -7.39 14.24
N THR A 84 -6.93 -8.21 13.29
CA THR A 84 -5.53 -8.59 13.04
C THR A 84 -5.16 -8.15 11.63
N ILE A 85 -4.07 -7.43 11.51
CA ILE A 85 -3.55 -7.01 10.21
C ILE A 85 -2.56 -8.09 9.75
N LYS A 86 -2.89 -8.81 8.66
CA LYS A 86 -1.98 -9.79 8.07
C LYS A 86 -1.08 -9.11 7.06
N GLU A 87 0.21 -9.38 7.23
CA GLU A 87 1.34 -8.90 6.45
C GLU A 87 1.38 -7.39 6.25
N HIS A 88 2.46 -6.84 6.68
CA HIS A 88 3.04 -5.55 6.30
C HIS A 88 2.06 -4.41 5.91
N PHE A 89 0.95 -4.24 6.64
CA PHE A 89 0.58 -2.89 6.98
C PHE A 89 1.74 -2.35 7.83
N LEU A 90 2.93 -2.60 7.33
CA LEU A 90 4.13 -2.02 7.89
C LEU A 90 3.92 -0.54 7.79
N ASN A 91 4.25 0.10 8.85
CA ASN A 91 4.58 1.50 8.79
C ASN A 91 5.40 1.71 7.51
N PRO A 92 4.87 2.38 6.46
CA PRO A 92 5.58 2.54 5.20
C PRO A 92 6.92 3.23 5.43
N PHE A 93 7.06 3.94 6.57
CA PHE A 93 8.28 4.60 7.00
C PHE A 93 9.34 3.64 7.57
N GLU A 94 9.00 2.40 7.91
CA GLU A 94 9.96 1.35 8.27
C GLU A 94 10.50 0.61 7.03
N HIS A 95 9.83 0.75 5.89
CA HIS A 95 10.28 0.11 4.66
C HIS A 95 11.59 0.72 4.15
N TRP A 96 12.44 -0.10 3.52
CA TRP A 96 13.75 0.34 3.04
C TRP A 96 13.68 1.53 2.07
N ILE A 97 12.65 1.64 1.25
CA ILE A 97 12.41 2.78 0.34
C ILE A 97 12.26 4.09 1.14
N ALA A 98 11.44 4.08 2.18
CA ALA A 98 11.24 5.25 3.03
C ALA A 98 12.54 5.63 3.75
N GLN A 99 13.25 4.63 4.25
CA GLN A 99 14.52 4.85 4.93
C GLN A 99 15.59 5.44 3.99
N ASP A 100 15.57 5.10 2.69
CA ASP A 100 16.46 5.70 1.70
C ASP A 100 16.07 7.18 1.45
N ILE A 101 14.78 7.47 1.30
CA ILE A 101 14.28 8.84 1.14
C ILE A 101 14.61 9.68 2.37
N LEU A 102 14.35 9.17 3.58
CA LEU A 102 14.70 9.85 4.83
C LEU A 102 16.20 10.11 4.96
N ALA A 103 17.04 9.20 4.46
CA ALA A 103 18.49 9.42 4.43
C ALA A 103 18.88 10.60 3.54
N TYR A 104 18.28 10.74 2.35
CA TYR A 104 18.45 11.95 1.52
C TYR A 104 18.03 13.21 2.26
N ILE A 105 16.89 13.19 2.94
CA ILE A 105 16.38 14.34 3.69
C ILE A 105 17.29 14.71 4.86
N HIS A 106 17.79 13.73 5.62
CA HIS A 106 18.76 13.99 6.71
C HIS A 106 20.02 14.69 6.18
N LEU A 107 20.54 14.25 5.04
CA LEU A 107 21.69 14.89 4.40
C LEU A 107 21.36 16.31 3.93
N ALA A 108 20.18 16.52 3.34
CA ALA A 108 19.69 17.83 2.93
C ALA A 108 19.52 18.80 4.12
N MET A 109 19.16 18.29 5.30
CA MET A 109 19.11 19.05 6.56
C MET A 109 20.48 19.32 7.19
N GLY A 110 21.55 18.97 6.51
CA GLY A 110 22.92 19.25 6.94
C GLY A 110 23.62 18.13 7.71
N SER A 111 22.98 16.97 7.89
CA SER A 111 23.68 15.81 8.47
C SER A 111 24.84 15.39 7.58
N ARG A 112 25.96 15.04 8.22
CA ARG A 112 27.13 14.45 7.55
C ARG A 112 27.45 13.05 8.07
N GLU A 113 26.47 12.41 8.73
CA GLU A 113 26.62 11.07 9.26
C GLU A 113 26.73 10.03 8.14
N ARG A 114 27.76 9.19 8.22
CA ARG A 114 28.03 8.11 7.26
C ARG A 114 26.87 7.14 7.09
N LYS A 115 26.08 6.90 8.14
CA LYS A 115 24.94 5.97 8.07
C LYS A 115 23.90 6.38 7.01
N TYR A 116 23.58 7.67 6.90
CA TYR A 116 22.66 8.18 5.89
C TYR A 116 23.31 8.16 4.51
N PHE A 117 24.55 8.60 4.43
CA PHE A 117 25.28 8.66 3.17
C PHE A 117 25.47 7.29 2.52
N PHE A 118 25.99 6.30 3.29
CA PHE A 118 26.21 4.96 2.75
C PHE A 118 24.93 4.22 2.40
N ARG A 119 23.80 4.70 2.90
CA ARG A 119 22.51 4.18 2.51
C ARG A 119 22.16 4.57 1.08
N ILE A 120 22.49 5.79 0.67
CA ILE A 120 22.05 6.35 -0.62
C ILE A 120 23.15 6.47 -1.68
N ILE A 121 24.43 6.29 -1.31
CA ILE A 121 25.58 6.51 -2.19
C ILE A 121 25.45 5.86 -3.56
N ASN A 122 24.89 4.66 -3.62
CA ASN A 122 24.62 3.90 -4.84
C ASN A 122 23.12 3.55 -5.01
N ARG A 123 22.22 4.44 -4.59
CA ARG A 123 20.78 4.30 -4.76
C ARG A 123 20.16 5.62 -5.22
N PRO A 124 20.11 5.90 -6.53
CA PRO A 124 20.47 5.06 -7.70
C PRO A 124 21.94 4.72 -7.82
N VAL A 125 22.25 3.76 -8.71
CA VAL A 125 23.60 3.24 -8.90
C VAL A 125 24.54 4.32 -9.45
N ARG A 126 25.60 4.67 -8.69
CA ARG A 126 26.61 5.66 -9.06
C ARG A 126 28.01 5.07 -9.16
N TYR A 127 28.19 3.80 -8.77
CA TYR A 127 29.49 3.11 -8.73
C TYR A 127 30.55 3.81 -7.86
N LEU A 128 30.11 4.52 -6.82
CA LEU A 128 31.02 5.18 -5.89
C LEU A 128 31.50 4.17 -4.82
N SER A 129 32.83 4.18 -4.58
CA SER A 129 33.45 3.33 -3.53
C SER A 129 33.23 3.96 -2.16
N ARG A 130 33.05 3.11 -1.15
CA ARG A 130 33.03 3.54 0.25
C ARG A 130 34.36 4.08 0.73
N GLU A 131 35.46 3.71 0.09
CA GLU A 131 36.82 4.17 0.41
C GLU A 131 37.01 5.67 0.18
N ALA A 132 36.32 6.22 -0.84
CA ALA A 132 36.33 7.68 -1.09
C ALA A 132 35.76 8.50 0.08
N PHE A 133 35.03 7.83 1.01
CA PHE A 133 34.36 8.40 2.17
C PHE A 133 34.77 7.69 3.46
N ALA A 134 36.07 7.45 3.61
CA ALA A 134 36.61 6.68 4.73
C ALA A 134 36.55 7.40 6.09
N ASP A 135 36.41 8.72 6.09
CA ASP A 135 36.38 9.54 7.31
C ASP A 135 35.12 9.33 8.13
N THR A 136 35.14 9.71 9.38
CA THR A 136 33.99 9.61 10.30
C THR A 136 32.82 10.48 9.87
N VAL A 137 33.11 11.56 9.15
CA VAL A 137 32.16 12.53 8.61
C VAL A 137 32.32 12.59 7.09
N VAL A 138 31.22 12.72 6.37
CA VAL A 138 31.22 12.79 4.90
C VAL A 138 31.84 14.14 4.46
N ASP A 139 32.91 14.04 3.69
CA ASP A 139 33.62 15.17 3.07
C ASP A 139 33.60 14.99 1.54
N PHE A 140 32.86 15.84 0.85
CA PHE A 140 32.72 15.79 -0.61
C PHE A 140 33.99 16.27 -1.32
N GLU A 141 34.73 17.26 -0.78
CA GLU A 141 35.97 17.75 -1.39
C GLU A 141 37.03 16.65 -1.40
N ARG A 142 37.13 15.89 -0.30
CA ARG A 142 38.05 14.76 -0.22
C ARG A 142 37.64 13.63 -1.17
N ALA A 143 36.35 13.38 -1.30
CA ALA A 143 35.84 12.40 -2.26
C ALA A 143 36.10 12.79 -3.70
N LYS A 144 35.95 14.07 -4.06
CA LYS A 144 36.31 14.62 -5.38
C LYS A 144 37.81 14.48 -5.63
N ALA A 145 38.66 14.74 -4.63
CA ALA A 145 40.11 14.55 -4.73
C ALA A 145 40.48 13.07 -4.93
N PHE A 146 39.80 12.14 -4.24
CA PHE A 146 39.98 10.69 -4.42
C PHE A 146 39.73 10.24 -5.87
N TYR A 147 38.79 10.90 -6.56
CA TYR A 147 38.47 10.60 -7.96
C TYR A 147 39.07 11.57 -8.96
N ALA A 148 40.12 12.33 -8.58
CA ALA A 148 40.73 13.34 -9.46
C ALA A 148 41.10 12.83 -10.86
N GLU A 149 41.60 11.59 -10.96
CA GLU A 149 41.96 10.94 -12.22
C GLU A 149 40.79 10.21 -12.94
N LYS A 150 39.60 10.18 -12.33
CA LYS A 150 38.40 9.50 -12.83
C LYS A 150 37.27 10.49 -12.97
N SER A 151 37.33 11.35 -13.98
CA SER A 151 36.40 12.48 -14.17
C SER A 151 34.94 12.08 -14.05
N ALA A 152 34.50 10.98 -14.68
CA ALA A 152 33.12 10.50 -14.62
C ALA A 152 32.64 10.11 -13.21
N LEU A 153 33.53 9.68 -12.32
CA LEU A 153 33.17 9.39 -10.91
C LEU A 153 33.20 10.68 -10.07
N LYS A 154 34.11 11.59 -10.38
CA LYS A 154 34.14 12.91 -9.76
C LYS A 154 32.86 13.67 -10.07
N ASP A 155 32.40 13.70 -11.33
CA ASP A 155 31.15 14.34 -11.76
C ASP A 155 29.94 13.76 -11.00
N ARG A 156 29.94 12.45 -10.73
CA ARG A 156 28.86 11.79 -9.94
C ARG A 156 28.89 12.21 -8.47
N VAL A 157 30.07 12.48 -7.89
CA VAL A 157 30.18 13.01 -6.53
C VAL A 157 29.67 14.44 -6.49
N GLU A 158 30.05 15.27 -7.45
CA GLU A 158 29.58 16.66 -7.60
C GLU A 158 28.06 16.70 -7.77
N GLN A 159 27.50 15.87 -8.67
CA GLN A 159 26.07 15.78 -8.87
C GLN A 159 25.33 15.36 -7.59
N LEU A 160 25.87 14.40 -6.82
CA LEU A 160 25.24 13.99 -5.56
C LEU A 160 25.27 15.11 -4.51
N GLU A 161 26.35 15.88 -4.43
CA GLU A 161 26.45 17.04 -3.55
C GLU A 161 25.44 18.13 -3.95
N ASP A 162 25.34 18.46 -5.24
CA ASP A 162 24.39 19.41 -5.79
C ASP A 162 22.94 18.97 -5.52
N ASP A 163 22.62 17.69 -5.74
CA ASP A 163 21.31 17.12 -5.46
C ASP A 163 20.93 17.33 -3.99
N ILE A 164 21.84 17.05 -3.05
CA ILE A 164 21.61 17.27 -1.61
C ILE A 164 21.40 18.75 -1.30
N LEU A 165 22.18 19.64 -1.92
CA LEU A 165 22.03 21.07 -1.74
C LEU A 165 20.68 21.58 -2.30
N ILE A 166 20.24 21.10 -3.44
CA ILE A 166 18.95 21.43 -4.03
C ILE A 166 17.81 20.96 -3.12
N LEU A 167 17.88 19.72 -2.61
CA LEU A 167 16.90 19.16 -1.69
C LEU A 167 16.70 20.01 -0.44
N SER A 168 17.78 20.66 0.07
CA SER A 168 17.71 21.52 1.26
C SER A 168 16.80 22.74 1.09
N LYS A 169 16.51 23.14 -0.15
CA LYS A 169 15.69 24.30 -0.49
C LYS A 169 14.22 23.97 -0.75
N PHE A 170 13.88 22.69 -0.76
CA PHE A 170 12.56 22.23 -1.13
C PHE A 170 11.65 21.98 0.09
N SER A 171 10.33 22.08 -0.14
CA SER A 171 9.35 21.53 0.78
C SER A 171 9.41 19.99 0.76
N PRO A 172 8.91 19.28 1.79
CA PRO A 172 8.93 17.82 1.81
C PRO A 172 8.35 17.17 0.55
N PHE A 173 7.23 17.67 0.06
CA PHE A 173 6.60 17.16 -1.16
C PHE A 173 7.46 17.36 -2.41
N ALA A 174 8.04 18.55 -2.57
CA ALA A 174 8.93 18.84 -3.69
C ALA A 174 10.22 18.00 -3.61
N ALA A 175 10.80 17.84 -2.42
CA ALA A 175 12.00 17.05 -2.20
C ALA A 175 11.79 15.57 -2.55
N VAL A 176 10.69 14.94 -2.06
CA VAL A 176 10.39 13.55 -2.38
C VAL A 176 10.18 13.38 -3.89
N ASN A 177 9.48 14.30 -4.56
CA ASN A 177 9.31 14.22 -6.01
C ASN A 177 10.63 14.43 -6.78
N TYR A 178 11.53 15.29 -6.30
CA TYR A 178 12.85 15.47 -6.88
C TYR A 178 13.69 14.18 -6.76
N ILE A 179 13.69 13.54 -5.59
CA ILE A 179 14.36 12.24 -5.38
C ILE A 179 13.79 11.19 -6.35
N ARG A 180 12.47 11.11 -6.49
CA ARG A 180 11.81 10.16 -7.36
C ARG A 180 12.20 10.33 -8.83
N LYS A 181 12.11 11.57 -9.34
CA LYS A 181 12.16 11.88 -10.77
C LYS A 181 13.52 12.36 -11.23
N ALA A 182 14.06 13.42 -10.61
CA ALA A 182 15.30 14.06 -11.05
C ALA A 182 16.54 13.24 -10.64
N ILE A 183 16.59 12.75 -9.41
CA ILE A 183 17.67 11.85 -8.98
C ILE A 183 17.54 10.46 -9.63
N GLY A 184 16.33 10.08 -10.10
CA GLY A 184 16.10 8.82 -10.80
C GLY A 184 15.86 7.63 -9.85
N TYR A 185 15.40 7.89 -8.63
CA TYR A 185 15.14 6.83 -7.64
C TYR A 185 14.00 5.89 -8.05
N GLU A 186 13.01 6.39 -8.80
CA GLU A 186 11.90 5.58 -9.31
C GLU A 186 12.37 4.58 -10.39
N ASP A 187 13.34 4.96 -11.22
CA ASP A 187 13.98 4.05 -12.17
C ASP A 187 14.84 2.99 -11.48
N TYR A 188 15.53 3.38 -10.41
CA TYR A 188 16.26 2.45 -9.57
C TYR A 188 15.33 1.39 -8.95
N ILE A 189 14.17 1.78 -8.42
CA ILE A 189 13.17 0.85 -7.88
C ILE A 189 12.69 -0.12 -8.97
N ARG A 190 12.48 0.36 -10.20
CA ARG A 190 12.08 -0.49 -11.33
C ARG A 190 13.12 -1.56 -11.61
N GLN A 191 14.39 -1.16 -11.72
CA GLN A 191 15.51 -2.09 -11.96
C GLN A 191 15.64 -3.11 -10.82
N TYR A 192 15.56 -2.64 -9.57
CA TYR A 192 15.59 -3.49 -8.40
C TYR A 192 14.47 -4.53 -8.39
N ALA A 193 13.25 -4.13 -8.74
CA ALA A 193 12.10 -5.04 -8.83
C ALA A 193 12.33 -6.13 -9.87
N ASP A 194 12.83 -5.77 -11.05
CA ASP A 194 13.12 -6.71 -12.14
C ASP A 194 14.24 -7.70 -11.74
N GLU A 195 15.33 -7.21 -11.15
CA GLU A 195 16.45 -8.05 -10.68
C GLU A 195 16.05 -9.01 -9.56
N LYS A 196 15.27 -8.54 -8.60
CA LYS A 196 14.85 -9.32 -7.43
C LYS A 196 13.57 -10.10 -7.65
N LYS A 197 12.94 -10.01 -8.82
CA LYS A 197 11.65 -10.63 -9.16
C LYS A 197 10.57 -10.27 -8.13
N GLN A 198 10.61 -9.02 -7.65
CA GLN A 198 9.60 -8.47 -6.75
C GLN A 198 8.48 -7.78 -7.53
N ASP A 199 7.31 -7.70 -6.91
CA ASP A 199 6.20 -6.96 -7.49
C ASP A 199 6.50 -5.46 -7.50
N LYS A 200 6.68 -4.92 -8.71
CA LYS A 200 6.95 -3.51 -8.96
C LYS A 200 5.82 -2.61 -8.46
N ALA A 201 4.56 -3.05 -8.59
CA ALA A 201 3.41 -2.25 -8.20
C ALA A 201 3.41 -2.00 -6.68
N SER A 202 3.68 -3.02 -5.88
CA SER A 202 3.80 -2.89 -4.41
C SER A 202 4.90 -1.92 -3.99
N LEU A 203 6.06 -1.92 -4.65
CA LEU A 203 7.15 -0.98 -4.32
C LEU A 203 6.79 0.46 -4.69
N TYR A 204 6.09 0.67 -5.81
CA TYR A 204 5.60 1.99 -6.19
C TYR A 204 4.48 2.49 -5.26
N GLU A 205 3.62 1.62 -4.75
CA GLU A 205 2.62 1.99 -3.76
C GLU A 205 3.26 2.57 -2.49
N ILE A 206 4.31 1.93 -1.97
CA ILE A 206 5.06 2.45 -0.82
C ILE A 206 5.63 3.83 -1.13
N LEU A 207 6.23 4.00 -2.32
CA LEU A 207 6.79 5.29 -2.74
C LEU A 207 5.70 6.38 -2.87
N ASP A 208 4.50 6.01 -3.34
CA ASP A 208 3.37 6.92 -3.44
C ASP A 208 2.82 7.28 -2.05
N GLU A 209 2.73 6.33 -1.14
CA GLU A 209 2.34 6.55 0.26
C GLU A 209 3.26 7.56 0.94
N ILE A 210 4.58 7.38 0.79
CA ILE A 210 5.58 8.32 1.30
C ILE A 210 5.35 9.71 0.69
N SER A 211 5.16 9.80 -0.62
CA SER A 211 4.92 11.07 -1.31
C SER A 211 3.61 11.74 -0.85
N GLN A 212 2.53 10.96 -0.65
CA GLN A 212 1.25 11.48 -0.16
C GLN A 212 1.37 12.04 1.26
N SER A 213 2.11 11.36 2.15
CA SER A 213 2.31 11.80 3.54
C SER A 213 2.96 13.18 3.66
N THR A 214 3.68 13.62 2.64
CA THR A 214 4.36 14.92 2.64
C THR A 214 3.47 16.08 2.21
N LYS A 215 2.30 15.83 1.60
CA LYS A 215 1.46 16.89 0.99
C LYS A 215 0.94 17.94 1.98
N THR A 216 0.71 17.53 3.21
CA THR A 216 0.19 18.41 4.26
C THR A 216 1.28 19.08 5.08
N CYS A 217 2.55 18.66 4.90
CA CYS A 217 3.69 19.15 5.66
C CYS A 217 4.41 20.25 4.89
N ARG A 218 4.70 21.36 5.55
CA ARG A 218 5.44 22.51 4.95
C ARG A 218 6.94 22.40 5.14
N THR A 219 7.36 21.75 6.22
CA THR A 219 8.79 21.62 6.61
C THR A 219 9.14 20.16 6.92
N PHE A 220 10.43 19.84 6.84
CA PHE A 220 10.91 18.49 7.21
C PHE A 220 10.64 18.13 8.68
N PRO A 221 10.84 19.04 9.67
CA PRO A 221 10.44 18.78 11.04
C PRO A 221 8.97 18.40 11.19
N GLU A 222 8.04 19.11 10.53
CA GLU A 222 6.62 18.75 10.54
C GLU A 222 6.38 17.34 9.98
N TRP A 223 7.08 16.97 8.93
CA TRP A 223 6.97 15.64 8.36
C TRP A 223 7.52 14.56 9.29
N PHE A 224 8.61 14.80 10.00
CA PHE A 224 9.13 13.87 11.00
C PHE A 224 8.18 13.70 12.19
N GLU A 225 7.53 14.76 12.65
CA GLU A 225 6.49 14.66 13.68
C GLU A 225 5.28 13.87 13.18
N TYR A 226 4.88 14.06 11.92
CA TYR A 226 3.84 13.23 11.30
C TYR A 226 4.23 11.75 11.29
N ILE A 227 5.45 11.40 10.85
CA ILE A 227 5.95 10.03 10.83
C ILE A 227 5.95 9.42 12.22
N LYS A 228 6.39 10.18 13.22
CA LYS A 228 6.42 9.74 14.62
C LYS A 228 5.01 9.46 15.14
N ALA A 229 4.10 10.41 14.98
CA ALA A 229 2.71 10.26 15.40
C ALA A 229 2.03 9.07 14.71
N TYR A 230 2.27 8.89 13.42
CA TYR A 230 1.77 7.76 12.64
C TYR A 230 2.30 6.42 13.17
N THR A 231 3.60 6.35 13.46
CA THR A 231 4.25 5.14 13.99
C THR A 231 3.72 4.79 15.38
N GLU A 232 3.56 5.78 16.26
CA GLU A 232 2.99 5.60 17.60
C GLU A 232 1.54 5.13 17.54
N GLN A 233 0.73 5.69 16.62
CA GLN A 233 -0.64 5.23 16.42
C GLN A 233 -0.72 3.78 15.98
N LEU A 234 0.20 3.31 15.13
CA LEU A 234 0.25 1.91 14.71
C LEU A 234 0.74 0.98 15.82
N GLN A 235 1.69 1.43 16.64
CA GLN A 235 2.20 0.64 17.78
C GLN A 235 1.18 0.51 18.89
N ASN A 236 0.47 1.58 19.23
CA ASN A 236 -0.60 1.57 20.24
C ASN A 236 -1.83 0.76 19.79
N LYS A 237 -1.91 0.39 18.50
CA LYS A 237 -2.97 -0.43 17.90
C LYS A 237 -2.61 -1.91 17.78
N LYS A 238 -1.37 -2.31 18.08
CA LYS A 238 -1.05 -3.72 18.27
C LYS A 238 -1.77 -4.18 19.54
N PRO A 239 -2.65 -5.21 19.49
CA PRO A 239 -3.07 -5.84 20.73
C PRO A 239 -1.80 -6.29 21.45
N ASP A 240 -1.77 -6.10 22.78
CA ASP A 240 -0.63 -6.49 23.64
C ASP A 240 -0.21 -7.93 23.31
N ASN A 241 0.75 -8.08 22.42
CA ASN A 241 1.54 -9.27 22.28
C ASN A 241 2.73 -9.15 23.23
N ASP A 242 2.42 -9.14 24.51
CA ASP A 242 3.42 -9.38 25.53
C ASP A 242 3.94 -10.82 25.36
N GLY A 243 5.26 -10.91 25.32
CA GLY A 243 5.96 -12.08 24.88
C GLY A 243 5.62 -13.34 25.67
N GLY A 244 5.37 -14.41 24.96
CA GLY A 244 5.34 -15.74 25.55
C GLY A 244 4.36 -16.67 24.87
N ASP A 245 4.91 -17.64 24.19
CA ASP A 245 4.24 -18.87 23.78
C ASP A 245 3.60 -18.88 22.37
N ARG A 246 4.37 -19.46 21.45
CA ARG A 246 3.93 -19.93 20.14
C ARG A 246 3.01 -21.14 20.27
N GLY A 247 1.87 -20.96 20.89
CA GLY A 247 0.89 -22.04 21.01
C GLY A 247 -0.25 -21.68 21.94
N ARG A 248 -1.42 -21.44 21.35
CA ARG A 248 -2.75 -21.31 21.96
C ARG A 248 -3.21 -19.87 22.30
N ASN A 249 -4.22 -19.51 21.58
CA ASN A 249 -5.15 -18.39 21.56
C ASN A 249 -4.81 -17.29 20.57
N SER A 250 -5.02 -17.56 19.27
CA SER A 250 -5.31 -16.45 18.35
C SER A 250 -6.63 -15.84 18.82
N MET A 251 -6.57 -14.61 19.37
CA MET A 251 -7.78 -13.86 19.71
C MET A 251 -8.69 -13.86 18.47
N ASP A 252 -9.96 -14.17 18.66
CA ASP A 252 -10.96 -14.13 17.60
C ASP A 252 -11.05 -12.70 17.07
N SER A 253 -10.58 -12.45 15.85
CA SER A 253 -10.42 -11.13 15.26
C SER A 253 -10.64 -11.12 13.76
N VAL A 254 -11.15 -9.99 13.24
CA VAL A 254 -11.30 -9.75 11.80
C VAL A 254 -9.93 -9.66 11.15
N THR A 255 -9.73 -10.34 10.03
CA THR A 255 -8.51 -10.19 9.24
C THR A 255 -8.60 -8.96 8.34
N VAL A 256 -7.64 -8.06 8.45
CA VAL A 256 -7.45 -6.95 7.52
C VAL A 256 -6.21 -7.22 6.69
N SER A 257 -6.34 -7.15 5.36
CA SER A 257 -5.24 -7.47 4.45
C SER A 257 -5.36 -6.69 3.13
N THR A 258 -4.27 -6.58 2.39
CA THR A 258 -4.37 -6.15 0.99
C THR A 258 -4.86 -7.28 0.11
N MET A 259 -5.42 -6.93 -1.06
CA MET A 259 -5.84 -7.93 -2.07
C MET A 259 -4.67 -8.83 -2.49
N HIS A 260 -3.46 -8.29 -2.60
CA HIS A 260 -2.24 -9.06 -2.92
C HIS A 260 -1.88 -10.08 -1.83
N ALA A 261 -1.87 -9.65 -0.57
CA ALA A 261 -1.49 -10.49 0.56
C ALA A 261 -2.55 -11.54 0.91
N SER A 262 -3.77 -11.43 0.37
CA SER A 262 -4.86 -12.38 0.58
C SER A 262 -4.71 -13.69 -0.22
N LYS A 263 -3.75 -13.77 -1.14
CA LYS A 263 -3.52 -14.96 -1.97
C LYS A 263 -3.22 -16.19 -1.10
N GLY A 264 -3.96 -17.29 -1.34
CA GLY A 264 -3.82 -18.54 -0.59
C GLY A 264 -4.59 -18.60 0.74
N LEU A 265 -5.23 -17.52 1.15
CA LEU A 265 -6.09 -17.47 2.32
C LEU A 265 -7.56 -17.63 1.90
N GLU A 266 -8.43 -18.05 2.80
CA GLU A 266 -9.86 -18.17 2.54
C GLU A 266 -10.67 -17.87 3.81
N TYR A 267 -11.81 -17.20 3.65
CA TYR A 267 -12.67 -16.75 4.73
C TYR A 267 -14.13 -17.04 4.40
N LYS A 268 -15.00 -17.22 5.40
CA LYS A 268 -16.43 -17.39 5.13
C LYS A 268 -17.02 -16.15 4.50
N LYS A 269 -16.68 -14.98 5.06
CA LYS A 269 -17.18 -13.69 4.60
C LYS A 269 -16.03 -12.75 4.25
N VAL A 270 -16.06 -12.17 3.04
CA VAL A 270 -15.06 -11.22 2.56
C VAL A 270 -15.74 -9.91 2.19
N PHE A 271 -15.18 -8.82 2.70
CA PHE A 271 -15.51 -7.46 2.30
C PHE A 271 -14.37 -6.88 1.48
N LEU A 272 -14.64 -6.50 0.24
CA LEU A 272 -13.76 -5.68 -0.61
C LEU A 272 -14.28 -4.26 -0.58
N VAL A 273 -13.50 -3.31 -0.08
CA VAL A 273 -13.95 -1.94 0.17
C VAL A 273 -13.18 -0.92 -0.67
N GLY A 274 -13.82 0.23 -0.93
CA GLY A 274 -13.22 1.31 -1.71
C GLY A 274 -13.05 0.95 -3.19
N LEU A 275 -14.01 0.25 -3.78
CA LEU A 275 -13.95 -0.23 -5.16
C LEU A 275 -14.31 0.86 -6.17
N ASN A 276 -13.42 1.88 -6.25
CA ASN A 276 -13.55 3.03 -7.13
C ASN A 276 -12.44 3.09 -8.17
N GLU A 277 -12.70 3.73 -9.29
CA GLU A 277 -11.68 4.05 -10.29
C GLU A 277 -10.50 4.80 -9.66
N GLY A 278 -9.28 4.42 -10.04
CA GLY A 278 -8.06 4.98 -9.49
C GLY A 278 -7.58 4.31 -8.20
N ASN A 279 -8.45 3.55 -7.52
CA ASN A 279 -8.11 2.65 -6.43
C ASN A 279 -8.14 1.19 -6.89
N VAL A 280 -9.23 0.74 -7.52
CA VAL A 280 -9.37 -0.57 -8.17
C VAL A 280 -10.00 -0.36 -9.54
N PRO A 281 -9.24 -0.44 -10.64
CA PRO A 281 -7.78 -0.61 -10.74
C PRO A 281 -7.00 0.57 -10.17
N TYR A 282 -5.76 0.29 -9.79
CA TYR A 282 -4.86 1.33 -9.29
C TYR A 282 -4.56 2.36 -10.38
N HIS A 283 -4.54 3.65 -10.03
CA HIS A 283 -4.46 4.76 -10.99
C HIS A 283 -3.23 4.76 -11.91
N LYS A 284 -2.18 4.03 -11.56
CA LYS A 284 -0.98 3.88 -12.39
C LYS A 284 -1.03 2.70 -13.37
N ALA A 285 -1.99 1.82 -13.24
CA ALA A 285 -2.22 0.73 -14.19
C ALA A 285 -2.88 1.29 -15.46
N VAL A 286 -2.06 1.86 -16.35
CA VAL A 286 -2.53 2.53 -17.58
C VAL A 286 -2.43 1.59 -18.78
N LEU A 287 -1.39 0.75 -18.81
CA LEU A 287 -1.18 -0.20 -19.90
C LEU A 287 -2.13 -1.38 -19.78
N GLU A 288 -2.57 -1.92 -20.91
CA GLU A 288 -3.51 -3.05 -20.92
C GLU A 288 -3.01 -4.25 -20.11
N LYS A 289 -1.72 -4.55 -20.20
CA LYS A 289 -1.10 -5.62 -19.39
C LYS A 289 -1.19 -5.35 -17.86
N GLU A 290 -1.05 -4.11 -17.45
CA GLU A 290 -1.15 -3.71 -16.04
C GLU A 290 -2.61 -3.79 -15.57
N LEU A 291 -3.55 -3.37 -16.40
CA LEU A 291 -4.99 -3.52 -16.12
C LEU A 291 -5.42 -4.99 -16.02
N GLU A 292 -4.86 -5.86 -16.87
CA GLU A 292 -5.10 -7.30 -16.77
C GLU A 292 -4.58 -7.90 -15.47
N GLU A 293 -3.43 -7.43 -14.97
CA GLU A 293 -2.88 -7.88 -13.69
C GLU A 293 -3.71 -7.38 -12.51
N GLU A 294 -4.14 -6.12 -12.52
CA GLU A 294 -5.10 -5.57 -11.55
C GLU A 294 -6.40 -6.38 -11.52
N ARG A 295 -6.91 -6.76 -12.71
CA ARG A 295 -8.12 -7.58 -12.81
C ARG A 295 -7.91 -8.99 -12.27
N ARG A 296 -6.74 -9.60 -12.51
CA ARG A 296 -6.39 -10.91 -11.90
C ARG A 296 -6.36 -10.82 -10.38
N MET A 297 -5.72 -9.77 -9.84
CA MET A 297 -5.64 -9.55 -8.41
C MET A 297 -7.04 -9.36 -7.81
N PHE A 298 -7.88 -8.52 -8.41
CA PHE A 298 -9.26 -8.32 -7.97
C PHE A 298 -10.06 -9.63 -7.99
N TYR A 299 -9.92 -10.41 -9.07
CA TYR A 299 -10.55 -11.73 -9.18
C TYR A 299 -10.07 -12.68 -8.09
N VAL A 300 -8.76 -12.74 -7.82
CA VAL A 300 -8.20 -13.57 -6.75
C VAL A 300 -8.76 -13.14 -5.39
N ALA A 301 -8.87 -11.85 -5.12
CA ALA A 301 -9.46 -11.33 -3.89
C ALA A 301 -10.94 -11.72 -3.75
N MET A 302 -11.73 -11.66 -4.81
CA MET A 302 -13.12 -12.15 -4.82
C MET A 302 -13.22 -13.63 -4.46
N THR A 303 -12.31 -14.45 -4.98
CA THR A 303 -12.29 -15.91 -4.72
C THR A 303 -11.83 -16.29 -3.31
N ARG A 304 -11.50 -15.33 -2.46
CA ARG A 304 -11.19 -15.60 -1.03
C ARG A 304 -12.42 -15.83 -0.19
N ALA A 305 -13.61 -15.50 -0.69
CA ALA A 305 -14.89 -15.72 -0.03
C ALA A 305 -15.37 -17.16 -0.26
N LYS A 306 -15.74 -17.84 0.82
CA LYS A 306 -16.36 -19.19 0.78
C LYS A 306 -17.88 -19.14 0.72
N GLU A 307 -18.50 -18.21 1.44
CA GLU A 307 -19.94 -18.12 1.63
C GLU A 307 -20.51 -16.79 1.15
N GLU A 308 -19.94 -15.66 1.60
CA GLU A 308 -20.45 -14.32 1.29
C GLU A 308 -19.34 -13.40 0.80
N LEU A 309 -19.61 -12.70 -0.31
CA LEU A 309 -18.74 -11.69 -0.88
C LEU A 309 -19.47 -10.35 -0.92
N HIS A 310 -18.91 -9.34 -0.27
CA HIS A 310 -19.43 -7.98 -0.23
C HIS A 310 -18.46 -7.04 -0.95
N LEU A 311 -18.96 -6.32 -1.94
CA LEU A 311 -18.22 -5.41 -2.80
C LEU A 311 -18.75 -3.99 -2.59
N TYR A 312 -17.95 -3.13 -1.92
CA TYR A 312 -18.39 -1.82 -1.47
C TYR A 312 -17.67 -0.69 -2.17
N PHE A 313 -18.41 0.32 -2.59
CA PHE A 313 -17.85 1.54 -3.17
C PHE A 313 -18.61 2.78 -2.71
N PRO A 314 -17.91 3.87 -2.29
CA PRO A 314 -18.51 5.15 -1.98
C PRO A 314 -18.61 6.05 -3.21
N ARG A 315 -19.63 6.91 -3.28
CA ARG A 315 -19.76 8.00 -4.27
C ARG A 315 -18.81 9.15 -4.00
N GLU A 316 -18.40 9.32 -2.73
CA GLU A 316 -17.56 10.43 -2.31
C GLU A 316 -16.46 9.96 -1.34
N ARG A 317 -15.27 10.56 -1.47
CA ARG A 317 -14.15 10.41 -0.53
C ARG A 317 -13.51 11.76 -0.27
N ALA A 318 -13.47 12.17 1.01
CA ALA A 318 -12.88 13.45 1.44
C ALA A 318 -13.40 14.65 0.62
N GLY A 319 -14.72 14.76 0.40
CA GLY A 319 -15.37 15.84 -0.33
C GLY A 319 -15.20 15.77 -1.86
N LYS A 320 -14.68 14.66 -2.39
CA LYS A 320 -14.46 14.49 -3.83
C LYS A 320 -15.29 13.33 -4.38
N ALA A 321 -16.04 13.61 -5.45
CA ALA A 321 -16.80 12.58 -6.16
C ALA A 321 -15.88 11.46 -6.68
N GLN A 322 -16.32 10.22 -6.49
CA GLN A 322 -15.64 9.01 -6.93
C GLN A 322 -16.44 8.30 -7.99
N LYS A 323 -15.76 7.71 -8.96
CA LYS A 323 -16.39 6.85 -9.97
C LYS A 323 -16.33 5.40 -9.51
N ILE A 324 -17.37 4.64 -9.79
CA ILE A 324 -17.39 3.18 -9.59
C ILE A 324 -16.27 2.52 -10.39
N SER A 325 -15.64 1.49 -9.81
CA SER A 325 -14.64 0.66 -10.49
C SER A 325 -15.19 0.05 -11.77
N ARG A 326 -14.43 0.13 -12.87
CA ARG A 326 -14.75 -0.58 -14.11
C ARG A 326 -14.85 -2.09 -13.91
N PHE A 327 -14.10 -2.66 -12.97
CA PHE A 327 -14.15 -4.09 -12.66
C PHE A 327 -15.46 -4.51 -11.99
N LEU A 328 -16.11 -3.61 -11.24
CA LEU A 328 -17.47 -3.85 -10.77
C LEU A 328 -18.48 -3.84 -11.93
N GLN A 329 -18.30 -2.97 -12.92
CA GLN A 329 -19.16 -2.90 -14.10
C GLN A 329 -19.03 -4.15 -15.01
N GLU A 330 -17.91 -4.88 -14.92
CA GLU A 330 -17.68 -6.15 -15.62
C GLU A 330 -18.40 -7.34 -14.96
N ILE A 331 -18.96 -7.17 -13.76
CA ILE A 331 -19.73 -8.20 -13.07
C ILE A 331 -21.13 -8.28 -13.73
N ASP A 332 -21.51 -9.49 -14.13
CA ASP A 332 -22.86 -9.73 -14.63
C ASP A 332 -23.87 -9.40 -13.53
N ARG A 333 -24.81 -8.51 -13.85
CA ARG A 333 -25.83 -8.05 -12.92
C ARG A 333 -26.71 -9.17 -12.39
N SER A 334 -26.88 -10.24 -13.15
CA SER A 334 -27.63 -11.42 -12.73
C SER A 334 -26.88 -12.27 -11.69
N SER A 335 -25.56 -12.09 -11.59
CA SER A 335 -24.68 -12.87 -10.68
C SER A 335 -24.52 -12.23 -9.30
N ALA A 336 -25.09 -11.07 -9.02
CA ALA A 336 -24.93 -10.34 -7.78
C ALA A 336 -26.20 -9.56 -7.41
N VAL A 337 -26.40 -9.34 -6.12
CA VAL A 337 -27.42 -8.42 -5.59
C VAL A 337 -26.82 -7.01 -5.58
N TRP A 338 -27.46 -6.08 -6.29
CA TRP A 338 -27.00 -4.70 -6.39
C TRP A 338 -27.87 -3.79 -5.52
N GLU A 339 -27.25 -3.17 -4.53
CA GLU A 339 -27.87 -2.17 -3.65
C GLU A 339 -27.29 -0.79 -3.96
N LEU A 340 -27.86 -0.13 -4.94
CA LEU A 340 -27.43 1.19 -5.39
C LEU A 340 -28.30 2.28 -4.77
N ILE A 341 -27.72 3.46 -4.59
CA ILE A 341 -28.47 4.65 -4.16
C ILE A 341 -29.19 5.20 -5.38
N GLU A 342 -30.52 5.32 -5.27
CA GLU A 342 -31.34 5.95 -6.31
C GLU A 342 -31.04 7.46 -6.33
N ASP A 343 -30.73 7.99 -7.52
CA ASP A 343 -30.65 9.43 -7.71
C ASP A 343 -32.06 10.00 -7.61
N LYS A 344 -32.31 10.84 -6.60
CA LYS A 344 -33.56 11.56 -6.39
C LYS A 344 -33.66 12.76 -7.32
#